data_86173f20f8eea43410fa78ad0373f48c
#
_entry.id   86173f20f8eea43410fa78ad0373f48c
#
_cell.length_a   1.000
_cell.length_b   1.000
_cell.length_c   1.000
_cell.angle_alpha   90.00
_cell.angle_beta   90.00
_cell.angle_gamma   90.00
#
_symmetry.space_group_name_H-M   'P 1'
#
loop_
_entity.id
_entity.type
_entity.pdbx_description
1 polymer ?
#
loop_
_entity_poly.entity_id
_entity_poly.type
_entity_poly.pdbx_seq_one_letter_code
_entity_poly.pdbx_strand_id
1 'polypeptide(L)'
;MKKYITTIAFTFIGLLLFAQKPEEKSLLWEISGKELKKPSYLYGTFHLICPEDLIITPAIESAITSSSSVYLELDMDDPTLASKMQGGMLMKDGHKMSEYLSPETFANIDKALQTKIGAPAAAVDNYKPMLLLAMIYPSVMKCSPASWELELVKIALSQKKEVLGLETIESQFDVFDSIPYALQSRLFSEYLLDENKMADETNKMLDLYRSKDINGLYKMIKETEYSQGNLENLLLGNRNENWIPQIITQSKKDATFYAVGAAHLAGDKGLIELLRKAGYTLKPIQ
;
A
#
# COMPACT_ATOMS: atom_id res chain seq x y z
N MET A 1 78.68 -16.90 -14.37
CA MET A 1 77.81 -15.95 -13.66
C MET A 1 76.45 -15.96 -14.37
N LYS A 2 75.43 -16.66 -13.79
CA LYS A 2 74.05 -16.71 -14.33
C LYS A 2 73.22 -15.62 -13.64
N LYS A 3 72.72 -14.65 -14.40
CA LYS A 3 71.81 -13.61 -13.90
C LYS A 3 70.41 -14.18 -13.92
N TYR A 4 69.77 -14.27 -12.76
CA TYR A 4 68.33 -14.56 -12.62
C TYR A 4 67.52 -13.25 -12.73
N ILE A 5 66.65 -13.15 -13.74
CA ILE A 5 65.68 -12.07 -13.89
C ILE A 5 64.41 -12.54 -13.20
N THR A 6 64.09 -11.93 -12.07
CA THR A 6 62.86 -12.18 -11.34
C THR A 6 61.77 -11.26 -11.89
N THR A 7 60.80 -11.85 -12.64
CA THR A 7 59.63 -11.13 -13.14
C THR A 7 58.60 -11.07 -12.03
N ILE A 8 58.33 -9.88 -11.48
CA ILE A 8 57.27 -9.62 -10.53
C ILE A 8 55.99 -9.39 -11.33
N ALA A 9 55.06 -10.35 -11.28
CA ALA A 9 53.72 -10.20 -11.82
C ALA A 9 52.84 -9.41 -10.84
N PHE A 10 52.50 -8.18 -11.20
CA PHE A 10 51.52 -7.37 -10.46
C PHE A 10 50.12 -7.86 -10.83
N THR A 11 49.49 -8.62 -9.93
CA THR A 11 48.08 -9.00 -10.07
C THR A 11 47.22 -7.81 -9.62
N PHE A 12 46.61 -7.11 -10.57
CA PHE A 12 45.62 -6.07 -10.33
C PHE A 12 44.31 -6.75 -9.89
N ILE A 13 44.08 -6.88 -8.59
CA ILE A 13 42.75 -7.24 -8.05
C ILE A 13 41.89 -6.00 -8.15
N GLY A 14 41.09 -5.93 -9.21
CA GLY A 14 40.03 -4.93 -9.34
C GLY A 14 38.94 -5.19 -8.27
N LEU A 15 38.99 -4.42 -7.18
CA LEU A 15 37.86 -4.30 -6.24
C LEU A 15 36.69 -3.67 -7.01
N LEU A 16 35.74 -4.52 -7.45
CA LEU A 16 34.42 -4.07 -7.83
C LEU A 16 33.74 -3.54 -6.56
N LEU A 17 33.92 -2.26 -6.30
CA LEU A 17 33.05 -1.52 -5.37
C LEU A 17 31.64 -1.57 -5.96
N PHE A 18 30.81 -2.49 -5.45
CA PHE A 18 29.38 -2.36 -5.58
C PHE A 18 28.99 -1.09 -4.80
N ALA A 19 29.00 0.03 -5.50
CA ALA A 19 28.37 1.24 -4.98
C ALA A 19 26.89 0.88 -4.78
N GLN A 20 26.46 0.74 -3.52
CA GLN A 20 25.04 0.69 -3.21
C GLN A 20 24.43 1.93 -3.84
N LYS A 21 23.48 1.72 -4.78
CA LYS A 21 22.72 2.85 -5.32
C LYS A 21 22.13 3.61 -4.14
N PRO A 22 22.24 4.94 -4.12
CA PRO A 22 21.55 5.73 -3.10
C PRO A 22 20.10 5.30 -3.04
N GLU A 23 19.56 5.15 -1.84
CA GLU A 23 18.18 4.78 -1.64
C GLU A 23 17.28 5.86 -2.26
N GLU A 24 16.57 5.50 -3.31
CA GLU A 24 15.73 6.43 -4.07
C GLU A 24 14.43 6.68 -3.28
N LYS A 25 14.40 7.76 -2.47
CA LYS A 25 13.23 8.15 -1.69
C LYS A 25 12.30 9.04 -2.52
N SER A 26 11.18 8.53 -2.95
CA SER A 26 10.10 9.29 -3.59
C SER A 26 8.79 8.54 -3.52
N LEU A 27 7.68 9.30 -3.48
CA LEU A 27 6.32 8.75 -3.64
C LEU A 27 5.85 8.83 -5.10
N LEU A 28 6.45 9.73 -5.94
CA LEU A 28 6.07 9.89 -7.34
C LEU A 28 7.18 9.39 -8.26
N TRP A 29 6.81 8.56 -9.23
CA TRP A 29 7.72 7.92 -10.16
C TRP A 29 7.24 8.05 -11.60
N GLU A 30 8.14 8.36 -12.52
CA GLU A 30 7.90 8.30 -13.95
C GLU A 30 8.17 6.90 -14.47
N ILE A 31 7.22 6.36 -15.25
CA ILE A 31 7.35 5.09 -15.99
C ILE A 31 7.62 5.44 -17.44
N SER A 32 8.78 5.06 -17.99
CA SER A 32 9.18 5.36 -19.35
C SER A 32 9.92 4.19 -20.02
N GLY A 33 10.29 4.36 -21.29
CA GLY A 33 11.04 3.36 -22.04
C GLY A 33 10.17 2.39 -22.83
N LYS A 34 10.81 1.36 -23.43
CA LYS A 34 10.17 0.43 -24.36
C LYS A 34 9.30 1.14 -25.42
N GLU A 35 8.07 0.66 -25.55
CA GLU A 35 7.12 1.10 -26.60
C GLU A 35 6.19 2.23 -26.11
N LEU A 36 6.49 2.84 -24.96
CA LEU A 36 5.68 3.94 -24.45
C LEU A 36 5.88 5.19 -25.28
N LYS A 37 4.79 5.74 -25.82
CA LYS A 37 4.81 6.98 -26.60
C LYS A 37 4.97 8.22 -25.73
N LYS A 38 4.45 8.14 -24.50
CA LYS A 38 4.51 9.16 -23.44
C LYS A 38 4.80 8.47 -22.12
N PRO A 39 5.42 9.15 -21.15
CA PRO A 39 5.57 8.59 -19.81
C PRO A 39 4.22 8.43 -19.13
N SER A 40 4.10 7.39 -18.31
CA SER A 40 3.06 7.23 -17.28
C SER A 40 3.65 7.50 -15.92
N TYR A 41 2.81 7.59 -14.89
CA TYR A 41 3.26 7.95 -13.55
C TYR A 41 2.71 6.97 -12.52
N LEU A 42 3.50 6.69 -11.50
CA LEU A 42 3.14 5.84 -10.36
C LEU A 42 3.32 6.65 -9.09
N TYR A 43 2.28 6.72 -8.28
CA TYR A 43 2.26 7.49 -7.04
C TYR A 43 1.86 6.61 -5.85
N GLY A 44 2.61 6.75 -4.74
CA GLY A 44 2.31 6.09 -3.47
C GLY A 44 1.41 6.94 -2.59
N THR A 45 0.22 6.47 -2.27
CA THR A 45 -0.74 7.12 -1.37
C THR A 45 -0.62 6.61 0.07
N PHE A 46 -1.30 7.30 0.97
CA PHE A 46 -1.60 6.85 2.32
C PHE A 46 -3.10 7.04 2.54
N HIS A 47 -3.87 5.95 2.56
CA HIS A 47 -5.33 5.96 2.44
C HIS A 47 -6.04 7.01 3.31
N LEU A 48 -5.67 7.09 4.59
CA LEU A 48 -6.22 8.07 5.52
C LEU A 48 -5.06 8.83 6.18
N ILE A 49 -5.00 10.13 5.97
CA ILE A 49 -3.90 11.00 6.40
C ILE A 49 -4.44 12.31 6.96
N CYS A 50 -3.70 12.97 7.83
CA CYS A 50 -4.09 14.32 8.27
C CYS A 50 -4.07 15.31 7.09
N PRO A 51 -5.03 16.23 7.00
CA PRO A 51 -5.12 17.17 5.88
C PRO A 51 -3.84 17.98 5.63
N GLU A 52 -3.10 18.30 6.68
CA GLU A 52 -1.81 19.00 6.58
C GLU A 52 -0.70 18.20 5.90
N ASP A 53 -0.83 16.87 5.85
CA ASP A 53 0.11 15.95 5.18
C ASP A 53 -0.35 15.57 3.77
N LEU A 54 -1.60 15.87 3.39
CA LEU A 54 -2.13 15.66 2.06
C LEU A 54 -1.74 16.84 1.17
N ILE A 55 -0.55 16.77 0.59
CA ILE A 55 0.03 17.90 -0.17
C ILE A 55 0.07 17.56 -1.65
N ILE A 56 -0.78 18.19 -2.46
CA ILE A 56 -0.70 18.12 -3.91
C ILE A 56 0.43 19.05 -4.39
N THR A 57 1.57 18.45 -4.68
CA THR A 57 2.72 19.22 -5.20
C THR A 57 2.52 19.55 -6.69
N PRO A 58 3.19 20.62 -7.23
CA PRO A 58 3.16 20.89 -8.65
C PRO A 58 3.58 19.70 -9.53
N ALA A 59 4.46 18.83 -9.03
CA ALA A 59 4.87 17.62 -9.73
C ALA A 59 3.73 16.60 -9.84
N ILE A 60 2.97 16.37 -8.75
CA ILE A 60 1.78 15.50 -8.75
C ILE A 60 0.72 16.07 -9.71
N GLU A 61 0.42 17.36 -9.60
CA GLU A 61 -0.56 18.02 -10.47
C GLU A 61 -0.16 17.94 -11.96
N SER A 62 1.11 18.14 -12.27
CA SER A 62 1.65 18.00 -13.64
C SER A 62 1.55 16.56 -14.14
N ALA A 63 1.86 15.57 -13.31
CA ALA A 63 1.75 14.16 -13.65
C ALA A 63 0.29 13.77 -13.95
N ILE A 64 -0.67 14.19 -13.12
CA ILE A 64 -2.09 13.98 -13.36
C ILE A 64 -2.51 14.69 -14.65
N THR A 65 -2.15 15.95 -14.83
CA THR A 65 -2.54 16.76 -16.00
C THR A 65 -2.02 16.15 -17.30
N SER A 66 -0.81 15.60 -17.30
CA SER A 66 -0.18 14.96 -18.47
C SER A 66 -0.75 13.58 -18.79
N SER A 67 -1.53 12.98 -17.88
CA SER A 67 -2.14 11.67 -18.06
C SER A 67 -3.53 11.78 -18.68
N SER A 68 -3.95 10.75 -19.42
CA SER A 68 -5.28 10.65 -20.04
C SER A 68 -6.33 10.11 -19.08
N SER A 69 -5.91 9.28 -18.12
CA SER A 69 -6.76 8.64 -17.11
C SER A 69 -6.03 8.49 -15.79
N VAL A 70 -6.78 8.24 -14.72
CA VAL A 70 -6.28 7.97 -13.37
C VAL A 70 -6.72 6.56 -12.98
N TYR A 71 -5.77 5.73 -12.56
CA TYR A 71 -6.03 4.41 -12.00
C TYR A 71 -5.72 4.42 -10.51
N LEU A 72 -6.69 4.05 -9.71
CA LEU A 72 -6.53 3.77 -8.28
C LEU A 72 -6.52 2.25 -8.05
N GLU A 73 -6.38 1.81 -6.82
CA GLU A 73 -6.54 0.39 -6.49
C GLU A 73 -7.97 -0.06 -6.84
N LEU A 74 -8.96 0.74 -6.47
CA LEU A 74 -10.38 0.54 -6.77
C LEU A 74 -10.92 1.67 -7.65
N ASP A 75 -11.94 1.36 -8.42
CA ASP A 75 -12.76 2.35 -9.13
C ASP A 75 -13.61 3.12 -8.11
N MET A 76 -13.05 4.23 -7.63
CA MET A 76 -13.63 4.99 -6.51
C MET A 76 -14.84 5.84 -6.90
N ASP A 77 -15.12 6.04 -8.19
CA ASP A 77 -16.32 6.72 -8.68
C ASP A 77 -17.37 5.76 -9.27
N ASP A 78 -17.17 4.42 -9.13
CA ASP A 78 -18.20 3.41 -9.40
C ASP A 78 -19.42 3.63 -8.46
N PRO A 79 -20.60 3.98 -9.00
CA PRO A 79 -21.79 4.23 -8.18
C PRO A 79 -22.25 2.98 -7.39
N THR A 80 -21.76 1.80 -7.75
CA THR A 80 -22.11 0.54 -7.07
C THR A 80 -21.13 0.16 -5.96
N LEU A 81 -19.98 0.87 -5.85
CA LEU A 81 -18.90 0.54 -4.92
C LEU A 81 -19.41 0.46 -3.46
N ALA A 82 -20.20 1.44 -3.03
CA ALA A 82 -20.71 1.48 -1.65
C ALA A 82 -21.58 0.26 -1.30
N SER A 83 -22.44 -0.18 -2.24
CA SER A 83 -23.29 -1.37 -2.03
C SER A 83 -22.48 -2.67 -2.04
N LYS A 84 -21.47 -2.78 -2.90
CA LYS A 84 -20.53 -3.91 -2.94
C LYS A 84 -19.69 -3.98 -1.65
N MET A 85 -19.20 -2.84 -1.16
CA MET A 85 -18.47 -2.76 0.11
C MET A 85 -19.31 -3.31 1.27
N GLN A 86 -20.55 -2.90 1.40
CA GLN A 86 -21.42 -3.35 2.47
C GLN A 86 -21.58 -4.88 2.48
N GLY A 87 -21.75 -5.50 1.31
CA GLY A 87 -21.88 -6.97 1.19
C GLY A 87 -20.59 -7.73 1.55
N GLY A 88 -19.43 -7.16 1.24
CA GLY A 88 -18.14 -7.81 1.42
C GLY A 88 -17.51 -7.67 2.81
N MET A 89 -18.08 -6.85 3.69
CA MET A 89 -17.54 -6.67 5.04
C MET A 89 -17.71 -7.86 5.96
N LEU A 90 -18.68 -8.74 5.66
CA LEU A 90 -19.01 -9.87 6.53
C LEU A 90 -18.05 -11.05 6.32
N MET A 91 -17.76 -11.78 7.38
CA MET A 91 -17.08 -13.08 7.31
C MET A 91 -17.97 -14.09 6.57
N LYS A 92 -17.34 -14.94 5.74
CA LYS A 92 -18.05 -16.02 5.03
C LYS A 92 -18.58 -17.07 6.00
N ASP A 93 -19.53 -17.85 5.55
CA ASP A 93 -20.10 -19.02 6.25
C ASP A 93 -20.67 -18.73 7.64
N GLY A 94 -21.02 -17.47 7.93
CA GLY A 94 -21.63 -17.05 9.18
C GLY A 94 -20.69 -17.05 10.39
N HIS A 95 -19.36 -17.08 10.15
CA HIS A 95 -18.36 -16.99 11.21
C HIS A 95 -18.50 -15.70 12.02
N LYS A 96 -18.05 -15.76 13.28
CA LYS A 96 -18.07 -14.66 14.24
C LYS A 96 -16.71 -14.51 14.91
N MET A 97 -16.31 -13.27 15.15
CA MET A 97 -15.08 -12.95 15.85
C MET A 97 -15.04 -13.58 17.26
N SER A 98 -16.19 -13.63 17.95
CA SER A 98 -16.35 -14.26 19.27
C SER A 98 -16.00 -15.75 19.30
N GLU A 99 -16.04 -16.45 18.16
CA GLU A 99 -15.65 -17.87 18.07
C GLU A 99 -14.13 -18.07 18.23
N TYR A 100 -13.33 -17.04 17.97
CA TYR A 100 -11.86 -17.09 17.94
C TYR A 100 -11.20 -16.41 19.14
N LEU A 101 -11.97 -15.83 20.07
CA LEU A 101 -11.49 -15.06 21.20
C LEU A 101 -12.01 -15.66 22.53
N SER A 102 -11.27 -15.41 23.62
CA SER A 102 -11.82 -15.74 24.96
C SER A 102 -13.01 -14.83 25.30
N PRO A 103 -13.96 -15.29 26.12
CA PRO A 103 -15.05 -14.44 26.61
C PRO A 103 -14.57 -13.14 27.27
N GLU A 104 -13.45 -13.18 27.97
CA GLU A 104 -12.84 -12.02 28.63
C GLU A 104 -12.32 -11.03 27.57
N THR A 105 -11.57 -11.52 26.56
CA THR A 105 -11.06 -10.67 25.47
C THR A 105 -12.23 -10.03 24.71
N PHE A 106 -13.27 -10.79 24.39
CA PHE A 106 -14.45 -10.27 23.68
C PHE A 106 -15.18 -9.20 24.50
N ALA A 107 -15.31 -9.36 25.82
CA ALA A 107 -15.88 -8.35 26.70
C ALA A 107 -15.03 -7.07 26.79
N ASN A 108 -13.72 -7.18 26.71
CA ASN A 108 -12.82 -6.01 26.66
C ASN A 108 -12.93 -5.28 25.31
N ILE A 109 -13.05 -6.04 24.19
CA ILE A 109 -13.34 -5.49 22.87
C ILE A 109 -14.66 -4.73 22.87
N ASP A 110 -15.72 -5.28 23.48
CA ASP A 110 -17.02 -4.62 23.58
C ASP A 110 -16.92 -3.24 24.22
N LYS A 111 -16.25 -3.14 25.37
CA LYS A 111 -16.00 -1.85 26.04
C LYS A 111 -15.21 -0.86 25.17
N ALA A 112 -14.17 -1.34 24.52
CA ALA A 112 -13.33 -0.50 23.67
C ALA A 112 -14.10 0.01 22.43
N LEU A 113 -14.88 -0.84 21.76
CA LEU A 113 -15.70 -0.44 20.62
C LEU A 113 -16.80 0.54 20.99
N GLN A 114 -17.50 0.33 22.12
CA GLN A 114 -18.48 1.29 22.61
C GLN A 114 -17.86 2.67 22.83
N THR A 115 -16.63 2.72 23.36
CA THR A 115 -15.92 3.99 23.60
C THR A 115 -15.46 4.65 22.28
N LYS A 116 -14.92 3.87 21.34
CA LYS A 116 -14.28 4.41 20.14
C LYS A 116 -15.24 4.72 18.99
N ILE A 117 -16.25 3.89 18.79
CA ILE A 117 -17.18 4.01 17.66
C ILE A 117 -18.65 3.98 18.06
N GLY A 118 -18.96 3.91 19.36
CA GLY A 118 -20.34 3.92 19.89
C GLY A 118 -21.14 2.65 19.57
N ALA A 119 -20.50 1.54 19.18
CA ALA A 119 -21.16 0.30 18.82
C ALA A 119 -20.71 -0.87 19.74
N PRO A 120 -21.65 -1.77 20.16
CA PRO A 120 -21.29 -2.96 20.90
C PRO A 120 -20.61 -3.97 19.97
N ALA A 121 -19.70 -4.81 20.52
CA ALA A 121 -19.01 -5.86 19.77
C ALA A 121 -19.98 -6.81 19.05
N ALA A 122 -21.13 -7.11 19.68
CA ALA A 122 -22.16 -7.96 19.08
C ALA A 122 -22.74 -7.42 17.76
N ALA A 123 -22.71 -6.10 17.54
CA ALA A 123 -23.18 -5.48 16.30
C ALA A 123 -22.22 -5.68 15.11
N VAL A 124 -20.96 -5.99 15.39
CA VAL A 124 -19.89 -6.16 14.38
C VAL A 124 -19.20 -7.54 14.50
N ASP A 125 -19.77 -8.45 15.26
CA ASP A 125 -19.22 -9.76 15.56
C ASP A 125 -19.00 -10.65 14.33
N ASN A 126 -19.79 -10.44 13.28
CA ASN A 126 -19.71 -11.13 11.99
C ASN A 126 -18.92 -10.35 10.92
N TYR A 127 -18.31 -9.21 11.25
CA TYR A 127 -17.48 -8.45 10.31
C TYR A 127 -16.07 -9.02 10.27
N LYS A 128 -15.41 -8.92 9.11
CA LYS A 128 -13.98 -9.25 8.97
C LYS A 128 -13.15 -8.37 9.92
N PRO A 129 -12.44 -8.93 10.90
CA PRO A 129 -11.79 -8.13 11.96
C PRO A 129 -10.75 -7.15 11.43
N MET A 130 -10.03 -7.49 10.35
CA MET A 130 -9.06 -6.56 9.75
C MET A 130 -9.72 -5.34 9.11
N LEU A 131 -10.96 -5.45 8.60
CA LEU A 131 -11.70 -4.30 8.09
C LEU A 131 -12.22 -3.40 9.21
N LEU A 132 -12.49 -3.96 10.41
CA LEU A 132 -12.83 -3.17 11.59
C LEU A 132 -11.66 -2.27 12.03
N LEU A 133 -10.39 -2.68 11.81
CA LEU A 133 -9.23 -1.82 12.07
C LEU A 133 -9.32 -0.51 11.31
N ALA A 134 -9.74 -0.53 10.03
CA ALA A 134 -9.92 0.69 9.25
C ALA A 134 -10.99 1.63 9.85
N MET A 135 -12.02 1.09 10.50
CA MET A 135 -13.07 1.87 11.15
C MET A 135 -12.59 2.55 12.44
N ILE A 136 -11.69 1.91 13.17
CA ILE A 136 -11.14 2.47 14.42
C ILE A 136 -9.89 3.33 14.20
N TYR A 137 -9.22 3.19 13.05
CA TYR A 137 -8.01 3.93 12.72
C TYR A 137 -8.15 5.46 12.92
N PRO A 138 -9.25 6.13 12.49
CA PRO A 138 -9.45 7.55 12.76
C PRO A 138 -9.42 7.94 14.24
N SER A 139 -9.77 7.03 15.15
CA SER A 139 -9.80 7.29 16.59
C SER A 139 -8.42 7.47 17.22
N VAL A 140 -7.36 7.00 16.58
CA VAL A 140 -5.97 7.17 17.04
C VAL A 140 -5.25 8.32 16.35
N MET A 141 -5.86 8.90 15.31
CA MET A 141 -5.32 10.08 14.64
C MET A 141 -5.63 11.35 15.45
N LYS A 142 -4.71 12.32 15.43
CA LYS A 142 -4.88 13.61 16.11
C LYS A 142 -5.64 14.65 15.27
N CYS A 143 -6.23 14.22 14.17
CA CYS A 143 -6.92 15.07 13.19
C CYS A 143 -8.17 14.36 12.67
N SER A 144 -9.04 15.08 11.98
CA SER A 144 -10.06 14.48 11.11
C SER A 144 -9.39 14.06 9.80
N PRO A 145 -9.21 12.75 9.52
CA PRO A 145 -8.43 12.33 8.37
C PRO A 145 -9.09 12.68 7.05
N ALA A 146 -8.26 12.93 6.04
CA ALA A 146 -8.63 13.04 4.63
C ALA A 146 -8.17 11.78 3.88
N SER A 147 -8.82 11.48 2.75
CA SER A 147 -8.46 10.37 1.86
C SER A 147 -7.71 10.90 0.64
N TRP A 148 -6.53 10.32 0.36
CA TRP A 148 -5.80 10.56 -0.88
C TRP A 148 -6.62 10.17 -2.11
N GLU A 149 -7.28 9.01 -2.05
CA GLU A 149 -8.07 8.49 -3.17
C GLU A 149 -9.20 9.45 -3.53
N LEU A 150 -9.94 9.94 -2.54
CA LEU A 150 -11.04 10.91 -2.79
C LEU A 150 -10.52 12.24 -3.34
N GLU A 151 -9.36 12.73 -2.89
CA GLU A 151 -8.79 13.96 -3.43
C GLU A 151 -8.30 13.75 -4.87
N LEU A 152 -7.67 12.60 -5.19
CA LEU A 152 -7.28 12.27 -6.56
C LEU A 152 -8.48 12.13 -7.49
N VAL A 153 -9.58 11.51 -7.05
CA VAL A 153 -10.85 11.45 -7.81
C VAL A 153 -11.35 12.86 -8.11
N LYS A 154 -11.41 13.73 -7.10
CA LYS A 154 -11.85 15.12 -7.27
C LYS A 154 -10.99 15.87 -8.31
N ILE A 155 -9.67 15.72 -8.25
CA ILE A 155 -8.76 16.33 -9.24
C ILE A 155 -9.00 15.75 -10.64
N ALA A 156 -9.09 14.42 -10.76
CA ALA A 156 -9.33 13.75 -12.04
C ALA A 156 -10.63 14.23 -12.70
N LEU A 157 -11.73 14.22 -11.95
CA LEU A 157 -13.04 14.66 -12.43
C LEU A 157 -13.05 16.16 -12.81
N SER A 158 -12.36 17.03 -12.05
CA SER A 158 -12.22 18.45 -12.40
C SER A 158 -11.52 18.66 -13.76
N GLN A 159 -10.62 17.74 -14.11
CA GLN A 159 -9.91 17.70 -15.38
C GLN A 159 -10.61 16.83 -16.44
N LYS A 160 -11.83 16.34 -16.17
CA LYS A 160 -12.62 15.46 -17.05
C LYS A 160 -11.87 14.18 -17.45
N LYS A 161 -11.09 13.63 -16.52
CA LYS A 161 -10.38 12.37 -16.69
C LYS A 161 -11.20 11.24 -16.09
N GLU A 162 -11.16 10.08 -16.77
CA GLU A 162 -11.75 8.85 -16.27
C GLU A 162 -10.95 8.33 -15.08
N VAL A 163 -11.66 7.89 -14.04
CA VAL A 163 -11.10 7.16 -12.89
C VAL A 163 -11.41 5.68 -13.09
N LEU A 164 -10.48 4.82 -12.77
CA LEU A 164 -10.58 3.37 -12.99
C LEU A 164 -9.89 2.63 -11.85
N GLY A 165 -10.22 1.34 -11.66
CA GLY A 165 -9.58 0.45 -10.70
C GLY A 165 -8.53 -0.46 -11.33
N LEU A 166 -7.45 -0.73 -10.60
CA LEU A 166 -6.51 -1.82 -10.92
C LEU A 166 -7.07 -3.19 -10.54
N GLU A 167 -8.01 -3.21 -9.61
CA GLU A 167 -8.71 -4.42 -9.16
C GLU A 167 -10.14 -4.09 -8.75
N THR A 168 -10.92 -5.11 -8.44
CA THR A 168 -12.28 -4.96 -7.96
C THR A 168 -12.34 -5.04 -6.44
N ILE A 169 -13.39 -4.49 -5.84
CA ILE A 169 -13.58 -4.58 -4.38
C ILE A 169 -13.77 -6.03 -3.93
N GLU A 170 -14.38 -6.87 -4.76
CA GLU A 170 -14.56 -8.28 -4.50
C GLU A 170 -13.21 -9.00 -4.40
N SER A 171 -12.24 -8.66 -5.27
CA SER A 171 -10.89 -9.24 -5.19
C SER A 171 -10.14 -8.82 -3.92
N GLN A 172 -10.36 -7.59 -3.43
CA GLN A 172 -9.81 -7.17 -2.13
C GLN A 172 -10.45 -7.95 -0.98
N PHE A 173 -11.76 -8.17 -1.01
CA PHE A 173 -12.41 -8.98 0.02
C PHE A 173 -11.95 -10.44 0.01
N ASP A 174 -11.68 -11.02 -1.16
CA ASP A 174 -11.14 -12.37 -1.28
C ASP A 174 -9.72 -12.47 -0.66
N VAL A 175 -8.91 -11.41 -0.73
CA VAL A 175 -7.63 -11.34 0.00
C VAL A 175 -7.87 -11.44 1.50
N PHE A 176 -8.79 -10.66 2.07
CA PHE A 176 -9.12 -10.75 3.50
C PHE A 176 -9.71 -12.11 3.88
N ASP A 177 -10.54 -12.72 3.04
CA ASP A 177 -11.08 -14.05 3.27
C ASP A 177 -10.02 -15.15 3.22
N SER A 178 -8.91 -14.93 2.51
CA SER A 178 -7.76 -15.86 2.50
C SER A 178 -6.92 -15.83 3.77
N ILE A 179 -7.10 -14.80 4.61
CA ILE A 179 -6.42 -14.67 5.89
C ILE A 179 -7.26 -15.40 6.97
N PRO A 180 -6.71 -16.35 7.73
CA PRO A 180 -7.46 -17.05 8.77
C PRO A 180 -8.16 -16.09 9.73
N TYR A 181 -9.48 -16.24 9.95
CA TYR A 181 -10.24 -15.37 10.83
C TYR A 181 -9.74 -15.36 12.27
N ALA A 182 -9.19 -16.49 12.76
CA ALA A 182 -8.51 -16.53 14.05
C ALA A 182 -7.32 -15.55 14.12
N LEU A 183 -6.52 -15.45 13.04
CA LEU A 183 -5.40 -14.49 12.98
C LEU A 183 -5.93 -13.05 12.91
N GLN A 184 -6.94 -12.79 12.09
CA GLN A 184 -7.56 -11.47 11.99
C GLN A 184 -8.14 -11.02 13.35
N SER A 185 -8.85 -11.91 14.05
CA SER A 185 -9.45 -11.63 15.36
C SER A 185 -8.39 -11.34 16.44
N ARG A 186 -7.30 -12.10 16.42
CA ARG A 186 -6.16 -11.85 17.33
C ARG A 186 -5.53 -10.49 17.07
N LEU A 187 -5.17 -10.19 15.82
CA LEU A 187 -4.56 -8.91 15.45
C LEU A 187 -5.48 -7.73 15.78
N PHE A 188 -6.77 -7.86 15.45
CA PHE A 188 -7.75 -6.85 15.81
C PHE A 188 -7.80 -6.59 17.31
N SER A 189 -7.84 -7.65 18.13
CA SER A 189 -7.88 -7.51 19.59
C SER A 189 -6.63 -6.83 20.14
N GLU A 190 -5.44 -7.18 19.62
CA GLU A 190 -4.18 -6.59 20.04
C GLU A 190 -4.11 -5.08 19.75
N TYR A 191 -4.50 -4.67 18.53
CA TYR A 191 -4.50 -3.25 18.14
C TYR A 191 -5.60 -2.44 18.82
N LEU A 192 -6.79 -3.01 19.00
CA LEU A 192 -7.89 -2.31 19.66
C LEU A 192 -7.64 -2.09 21.15
N LEU A 193 -7.06 -3.09 21.83
CA LEU A 193 -6.87 -3.08 23.28
C LEU A 193 -5.54 -2.43 23.72
N ASP A 194 -4.57 -2.26 22.82
CA ASP A 194 -3.34 -1.52 23.06
C ASP A 194 -3.32 -0.22 22.22
N GLU A 195 -3.89 0.84 22.80
CA GLU A 195 -3.96 2.15 22.15
C GLU A 195 -2.59 2.74 21.82
N ASN A 196 -1.59 2.49 22.65
CA ASN A 196 -0.24 3.01 22.43
C ASN A 196 0.39 2.31 21.23
N LYS A 197 0.27 0.96 21.13
CA LYS A 197 0.79 0.19 20.00
C LYS A 197 0.24 0.72 18.67
N MET A 198 -1.09 0.88 18.58
CA MET A 198 -1.72 1.39 17.35
C MET A 198 -1.29 2.81 17.02
N ALA A 199 -1.24 3.70 18.00
CA ALA A 199 -0.83 5.09 17.81
C ALA A 199 0.66 5.21 17.41
N ASP A 200 1.55 4.47 18.06
CA ASP A 200 3.00 4.49 17.78
C ASP A 200 3.30 3.95 16.39
N GLU A 201 2.68 2.84 15.98
CA GLU A 201 2.85 2.30 14.63
C GLU A 201 2.28 3.25 13.56
N THR A 202 1.12 3.87 13.82
CA THR A 202 0.55 4.89 12.95
C THR A 202 1.49 6.08 12.77
N ASN A 203 2.01 6.63 13.86
CA ASN A 203 2.95 7.75 13.81
C ASN A 203 4.22 7.37 13.04
N LYS A 204 4.78 6.19 13.27
CA LYS A 204 5.94 5.69 12.56
C LYS A 204 5.68 5.55 11.05
N MET A 205 4.53 5.02 10.65
CA MET A 205 4.13 4.95 9.24
C MET A 205 4.01 6.34 8.61
N LEU A 206 3.39 7.29 9.32
CA LEU A 206 3.26 8.67 8.84
C LEU A 206 4.62 9.36 8.68
N ASP A 207 5.56 9.16 9.61
CA ASP A 207 6.91 9.73 9.51
C ASP A 207 7.69 9.15 8.32
N LEU A 208 7.56 7.84 8.06
CA LEU A 208 8.13 7.20 6.89
C LEU A 208 7.49 7.74 5.60
N TYR A 209 6.18 7.94 5.58
CA TYR A 209 5.46 8.51 4.44
C TYR A 209 5.88 9.96 4.17
N ARG A 210 5.93 10.82 5.20
CA ARG A 210 6.41 12.22 5.11
C ARG A 210 7.84 12.32 4.59
N SER A 211 8.70 11.37 5.00
CA SER A 211 10.09 11.29 4.50
C SER A 211 10.21 10.60 3.14
N LYS A 212 9.09 10.22 2.51
CA LYS A 212 9.00 9.50 1.24
C LYS A 212 9.76 8.16 1.25
N ASP A 213 9.91 7.55 2.42
CA ASP A 213 10.68 6.32 2.63
C ASP A 213 9.81 5.08 2.37
N ILE A 214 9.59 4.78 1.09
CA ILE A 214 8.79 3.62 0.66
C ILE A 214 9.42 2.29 1.10
N ASN A 215 10.75 2.21 1.19
CA ASN A 215 11.44 1.02 1.66
C ASN A 215 11.22 0.80 3.16
N GLY A 216 11.25 1.88 3.94
CA GLY A 216 10.92 1.85 5.36
C GLY A 216 9.48 1.41 5.61
N LEU A 217 8.51 1.90 4.82
CA LEU A 217 7.11 1.47 4.88
C LEU A 217 6.95 -0.02 4.56
N TYR A 218 7.55 -0.49 3.48
CA TYR A 218 7.54 -1.91 3.10
C TYR A 218 8.17 -2.78 4.18
N LYS A 219 9.35 -2.38 4.68
CA LYS A 219 10.07 -3.09 5.76
C LYS A 219 9.22 -3.19 7.02
N MET A 220 8.52 -2.12 7.38
CA MET A 220 7.63 -2.13 8.55
C MET A 220 6.52 -3.17 8.40
N ILE A 221 5.86 -3.28 7.22
CA ILE A 221 4.85 -4.30 6.96
C ILE A 221 5.46 -5.70 7.01
N LYS A 222 6.66 -5.89 6.45
CA LYS A 222 7.35 -7.17 6.42
C LYS A 222 7.82 -7.66 7.80
N GLU A 223 8.20 -6.76 8.71
CA GLU A 223 8.78 -7.07 10.02
C GLU A 223 7.75 -7.10 11.16
N THR A 224 6.54 -6.59 10.94
CA THR A 224 5.46 -6.67 11.93
C THR A 224 4.87 -8.09 11.98
N GLU A 225 3.94 -8.32 12.91
CA GLU A 225 3.19 -9.58 13.03
C GLU A 225 2.44 -9.96 11.73
N TYR A 226 2.29 -9.02 10.80
CA TYR A 226 1.85 -9.25 9.43
C TYR A 226 2.79 -10.17 8.62
N SER A 227 4.02 -10.42 9.07
CA SER A 227 4.91 -11.44 8.49
C SER A 227 4.41 -12.87 8.75
N GLN A 228 3.58 -13.07 9.79
CA GLN A 228 2.95 -14.35 10.07
C GLN A 228 1.86 -14.65 9.02
N GLY A 229 1.86 -15.85 8.49
CA GLY A 229 0.83 -16.28 7.54
C GLY A 229 0.97 -15.74 6.12
N ASN A 230 2.16 -15.26 5.72
CA ASN A 230 2.41 -14.74 4.36
C ASN A 230 1.56 -13.50 3.99
N LEU A 231 1.18 -12.70 5.01
CA LEU A 231 0.31 -11.53 4.80
C LEU A 231 0.92 -10.48 3.85
N GLU A 232 2.24 -10.28 3.89
CA GLU A 232 2.94 -9.38 2.96
C GLU A 232 2.66 -9.76 1.49
N ASN A 233 2.76 -11.05 1.15
CA ASN A 233 2.43 -11.50 -0.20
C ASN A 233 0.94 -11.34 -0.53
N LEU A 234 0.04 -11.64 0.42
CA LEU A 234 -1.40 -11.52 0.21
C LEU A 234 -1.82 -10.05 0.04
N LEU A 235 -1.34 -9.18 0.92
CA LEU A 235 -1.74 -7.78 0.93
C LEU A 235 -1.04 -6.95 -0.14
N LEU A 236 0.19 -7.29 -0.55
CA LEU A 236 1.01 -6.53 -1.47
C LEU A 236 1.47 -7.35 -2.69
N GLY A 237 2.31 -8.36 -2.49
CA GLY A 237 3.05 -9.00 -3.57
C GLY A 237 2.19 -9.60 -4.66
N ASN A 238 1.19 -10.40 -4.32
CA ASN A 238 0.31 -11.06 -5.29
C ASN A 238 -0.57 -10.04 -6.03
N ARG A 239 -1.05 -9.00 -5.35
CA ARG A 239 -1.83 -7.92 -5.95
C ARG A 239 -0.99 -7.15 -6.95
N ASN A 240 0.24 -6.79 -6.57
CA ASN A 240 1.18 -6.13 -7.48
C ASN A 240 1.42 -6.94 -8.75
N GLU A 241 1.68 -8.25 -8.63
CA GLU A 241 1.88 -9.14 -9.77
C GLU A 241 0.65 -9.17 -10.70
N ASN A 242 -0.56 -9.16 -10.13
CA ASN A 242 -1.81 -9.11 -10.88
C ASN A 242 -2.04 -7.76 -11.61
N TRP A 243 -1.57 -6.64 -11.06
CA TRP A 243 -1.74 -5.32 -11.65
C TRP A 243 -0.77 -5.03 -12.81
N ILE A 244 0.42 -5.64 -12.84
CA ILE A 244 1.47 -5.38 -13.85
C ILE A 244 0.96 -5.50 -15.29
N PRO A 245 0.22 -6.56 -15.69
CA PRO A 245 -0.27 -6.66 -17.07
C PRO A 245 -1.18 -5.51 -17.47
N GLN A 246 -2.04 -5.05 -16.57
CA GLN A 246 -2.95 -3.92 -16.80
C GLN A 246 -2.18 -2.60 -16.89
N ILE A 247 -1.26 -2.34 -15.97
CA ILE A 247 -0.39 -1.15 -15.97
C ILE A 247 0.36 -1.05 -17.30
N ILE A 248 0.98 -2.15 -17.74
CA ILE A 248 1.71 -2.20 -19.01
C ILE A 248 0.79 -1.93 -20.20
N THR A 249 -0.37 -2.58 -20.23
CA THR A 249 -1.32 -2.47 -21.34
C THR A 249 -1.85 -1.05 -21.48
N GLN A 250 -2.23 -0.41 -20.36
CA GLN A 250 -2.76 0.95 -20.38
C GLN A 250 -1.67 1.99 -20.69
N SER A 251 -0.47 1.86 -20.10
CA SER A 251 0.65 2.75 -20.40
C SER A 251 1.09 2.72 -21.85
N LYS A 252 0.92 1.58 -22.56
CA LYS A 252 1.16 1.50 -24.01
C LYS A 252 0.10 2.22 -24.85
N LYS A 253 -1.13 2.31 -24.36
CA LYS A 253 -2.22 3.03 -25.05
C LYS A 253 -2.02 4.53 -24.95
N ASP A 254 -1.89 5.05 -23.73
CA ASP A 254 -1.65 6.47 -23.46
C ASP A 254 -1.04 6.66 -22.07
N ALA A 255 -0.56 7.89 -21.81
CA ALA A 255 -0.06 8.29 -20.49
C ALA A 255 -1.14 8.08 -19.41
N THR A 256 -0.80 7.43 -18.33
CA THR A 256 -1.72 7.08 -17.24
C THR A 256 -1.09 7.42 -15.89
N PHE A 257 -1.88 7.94 -14.98
CA PHE A 257 -1.49 8.18 -13.59
C PHE A 257 -2.04 7.04 -12.72
N TYR A 258 -1.16 6.26 -12.10
CA TYR A 258 -1.50 5.18 -11.19
C TYR A 258 -1.24 5.63 -9.76
N ALA A 259 -2.21 5.45 -8.87
CA ALA A 259 -2.03 5.74 -7.45
C ALA A 259 -2.48 4.54 -6.61
N VAL A 260 -1.56 4.06 -5.78
CA VAL A 260 -1.73 2.89 -4.91
C VAL A 260 -1.09 3.15 -3.55
N GLY A 261 -1.43 2.40 -2.53
CA GLY A 261 -0.78 2.54 -1.23
C GLY A 261 0.75 2.48 -1.36
N ALA A 262 1.46 3.40 -0.69
CA ALA A 262 2.91 3.58 -0.85
C ALA A 262 3.73 2.31 -0.59
N ALA A 263 3.23 1.40 0.23
CA ALA A 263 3.87 0.12 0.50
C ALA A 263 3.90 -0.82 -0.72
N HIS A 264 3.01 -0.64 -1.71
CA HIS A 264 3.02 -1.38 -2.97
C HIS A 264 4.20 -1.03 -3.87
N LEU A 265 4.88 0.10 -3.65
CA LEU A 265 5.96 0.57 -4.52
C LEU A 265 7.26 -0.21 -4.33
N ALA A 266 7.61 -0.56 -3.10
CA ALA A 266 8.91 -1.11 -2.70
C ALA A 266 8.91 -2.64 -2.54
N GLY A 267 10.12 -3.21 -2.37
CA GLY A 267 10.35 -4.65 -2.19
C GLY A 267 10.53 -5.40 -3.51
N ASP A 268 10.91 -6.67 -3.42
CA ASP A 268 11.23 -7.53 -4.58
C ASP A 268 10.03 -7.77 -5.51
N LYS A 269 8.82 -7.71 -4.95
CA LYS A 269 7.53 -7.76 -5.62
C LYS A 269 6.83 -6.38 -5.61
N GLY A 270 7.54 -5.31 -5.29
CA GLY A 270 7.03 -3.95 -5.42
C GLY A 270 6.88 -3.54 -6.89
N LEU A 271 5.92 -2.66 -7.17
CA LEU A 271 5.59 -2.25 -8.53
C LEU A 271 6.79 -1.65 -9.27
N ILE A 272 7.66 -0.89 -8.57
CA ILE A 272 8.87 -0.32 -9.16
C ILE A 272 9.78 -1.43 -9.70
N GLU A 273 10.04 -2.44 -8.88
CA GLU A 273 10.94 -3.53 -9.25
C GLU A 273 10.31 -4.46 -10.30
N LEU A 274 9.01 -4.74 -10.20
CA LEU A 274 8.30 -5.54 -11.20
C LEU A 274 8.30 -4.87 -12.58
N LEU A 275 8.06 -3.56 -12.64
CA LEU A 275 8.12 -2.80 -13.88
C LEU A 275 9.55 -2.72 -14.44
N ARG A 276 10.57 -2.57 -13.58
CA ARG A 276 11.98 -2.65 -13.99
C ARG A 276 12.32 -4.02 -14.58
N LYS A 277 11.90 -5.11 -13.94
CA LYS A 277 12.06 -6.48 -14.46
C LYS A 277 11.32 -6.69 -15.77
N ALA A 278 10.16 -6.04 -15.91
CA ALA A 278 9.44 -6.01 -17.18
C ALA A 278 10.15 -5.13 -18.26
N GLY A 279 11.25 -4.44 -17.94
CA GLY A 279 12.13 -3.67 -18.83
C GLY A 279 11.72 -2.22 -19.03
N TYR A 280 10.93 -1.64 -18.12
CA TYR A 280 10.63 -0.22 -18.09
C TYR A 280 11.65 0.53 -17.23
N THR A 281 11.78 1.83 -17.49
CA THR A 281 12.61 2.73 -16.69
C THR A 281 11.74 3.44 -15.67
N LEU A 282 12.07 3.33 -14.39
CA LEU A 282 11.40 3.99 -13.28
C LEU A 282 12.34 5.08 -12.74
N LYS A 283 11.93 6.36 -12.82
CA LYS A 283 12.68 7.50 -12.29
C LYS A 283 11.89 8.17 -11.16
N PRO A 284 12.51 8.41 -9.99
CA PRO A 284 11.86 9.17 -8.93
C PRO A 284 11.71 10.63 -9.35
N ILE A 285 10.56 11.22 -9.05
CA ILE A 285 10.26 12.65 -9.15
C ILE A 285 10.21 13.24 -7.75
N GLN A 286 10.95 14.33 -7.50
CA GLN A 286 11.09 14.95 -6.17
C GLN A 286 10.02 16.01 -5.90
#